data_c8639b9114725b944d280ea70e973739
#
_entry.id   c8639b9114725b944d280ea70e973739
#
_cell.length_a   1.000
_cell.length_b   1.000
_cell.length_c   1.000
_cell.angle_alpha   90.00
_cell.angle_beta   90.00
_cell.angle_gamma   90.00
#
_symmetry.space_group_name_H-M   'P 1'
#
loop_
_entity.id
_entity.type
_entity.pdbx_description
1 polymer ?
#
loop_
_entity_poly.entity_id
_entity_poly.type
_entity_poly.pdbx_seq_one_letter_code
_entity_poly.pdbx_strand_id
1 'polypeptide(L)'
;PTLEEALWVAKGRVMVNLDKAYPIFDEIFPILEKTGTVDQIIMKGSKPVADVKKDLGKYLDRIIYMPIIHLDKPGAMKQLDDFMTELHPVAFELLFVSDTCQAPKQVKTKLKGKSKIWYNTLWDTMAGGHDDDKSLENPDEGYGYLIDTLGAAIIQTDRTAYLLEYLQSRKKRSENGQDAYH
;
A
#
# COMPACT_ATOMS: atom_id res chain seq x y z
N PRO A 1 -5.01 -21.66 -10.19
CA PRO A 1 -5.59 -21.72 -8.86
C PRO A 1 -6.79 -20.76 -8.73
N THR A 2 -7.75 -21.11 -7.90
CA THR A 2 -8.85 -20.23 -7.51
C THR A 2 -8.40 -19.28 -6.40
N LEU A 3 -9.20 -18.20 -6.15
CA LEU A 3 -8.95 -17.33 -5.01
C LEU A 3 -8.98 -18.11 -3.69
N GLU A 4 -9.93 -19.03 -3.54
CA GLU A 4 -10.06 -19.84 -2.33
C GLU A 4 -8.80 -20.67 -2.05
N GLU A 5 -8.25 -21.34 -3.07
CA GLU A 5 -7.00 -22.12 -2.95
C GLU A 5 -5.81 -21.24 -2.53
N ALA A 6 -5.70 -20.05 -3.15
CA ALA A 6 -4.63 -19.10 -2.81
C ALA A 6 -4.76 -18.60 -1.35
N LEU A 7 -5.98 -18.30 -0.90
CA LEU A 7 -6.24 -17.87 0.47
C LEU A 7 -5.92 -18.95 1.51
N TRP A 8 -6.20 -20.22 1.23
CA TRP A 8 -5.79 -21.31 2.11
C TRP A 8 -4.27 -21.41 2.27
N VAL A 9 -3.51 -21.15 1.20
CA VAL A 9 -2.04 -21.11 1.26
C VAL A 9 -1.53 -19.91 2.05
N ALA A 10 -2.18 -18.73 1.90
CA ALA A 10 -1.78 -17.50 2.58
C ALA A 10 -2.20 -17.45 4.06
N LYS A 11 -3.19 -18.24 4.48
CA LYS A 11 -3.79 -18.18 5.80
C LYS A 11 -2.77 -18.28 6.94
N GLY A 12 -2.78 -17.28 7.83
CA GLY A 12 -1.89 -17.18 8.98
C GLY A 12 -0.42 -16.94 8.65
N ARG A 13 -0.07 -16.65 7.39
CA ARG A 13 1.31 -16.49 6.94
C ARG A 13 1.63 -15.09 6.45
N VAL A 14 0.74 -14.50 5.62
CA VAL A 14 0.98 -13.22 4.95
C VAL A 14 -0.32 -12.43 4.81
N MET A 15 -0.20 -11.11 4.70
CA MET A 15 -1.29 -10.26 4.24
C MET A 15 -1.50 -10.43 2.73
N VAL A 16 -2.73 -10.35 2.27
CA VAL A 16 -3.08 -10.51 0.85
C VAL A 16 -3.67 -9.22 0.31
N ASN A 17 -2.98 -8.62 -0.66
CA ASN A 17 -3.52 -7.51 -1.43
C ASN A 17 -4.46 -8.04 -2.52
N LEU A 18 -5.75 -7.69 -2.44
CA LEU A 18 -6.75 -8.05 -3.45
C LEU A 18 -6.79 -6.98 -4.55
N ASP A 19 -5.90 -7.11 -5.53
CA ASP A 19 -5.86 -6.18 -6.65
C ASP A 19 -7.10 -6.29 -7.52
N LYS A 20 -7.64 -5.14 -7.99
CA LYS A 20 -8.83 -5.02 -8.86
C LYS A 20 -10.12 -5.69 -8.34
N ALA A 21 -10.16 -6.05 -7.06
CA ALA A 21 -11.29 -6.76 -6.46
C ALA A 21 -12.48 -5.86 -6.08
N TYR A 22 -12.28 -4.53 -6.07
CA TYR A 22 -13.30 -3.57 -5.63
C TYR A 22 -14.69 -3.78 -6.24
N PRO A 23 -14.86 -3.93 -7.58
CA PRO A 23 -16.18 -4.04 -8.20
C PRO A 23 -16.90 -5.39 -7.94
N ILE A 24 -16.18 -6.40 -7.47
CA ILE A 24 -16.70 -7.76 -7.22
C ILE A 24 -16.55 -8.18 -5.75
N PHE A 25 -16.37 -7.22 -4.84
CA PHE A 25 -16.06 -7.54 -3.46
C PHE A 25 -17.17 -8.27 -2.73
N ASP A 26 -18.43 -8.02 -3.09
CA ASP A 26 -19.59 -8.76 -2.55
C ASP A 26 -19.53 -10.28 -2.86
N GLU A 27 -18.93 -10.65 -4.01
CA GLU A 27 -18.71 -12.06 -4.38
C GLU A 27 -17.49 -12.67 -3.69
N ILE A 28 -16.48 -11.86 -3.40
CA ILE A 28 -15.24 -12.27 -2.75
C ILE A 28 -15.44 -12.49 -1.25
N PHE A 29 -16.21 -11.63 -0.60
CA PHE A 29 -16.30 -11.62 0.86
C PHE A 29 -16.76 -12.96 1.48
N PRO A 30 -17.74 -13.69 0.92
CA PRO A 30 -18.10 -15.04 1.41
C PRO A 30 -16.91 -16.03 1.34
N ILE A 31 -16.02 -15.89 0.35
CA ILE A 31 -14.82 -16.74 0.24
C ILE A 31 -13.82 -16.43 1.36
N LEU A 32 -13.66 -15.12 1.70
CA LEU A 32 -12.84 -14.70 2.83
C LEU A 32 -13.35 -15.24 4.17
N GLU A 33 -14.66 -15.22 4.37
CA GLU A 33 -15.29 -15.81 5.57
C GLU A 33 -15.07 -17.32 5.62
N LYS A 34 -15.31 -18.02 4.51
CA LYS A 34 -15.13 -19.47 4.40
C LYS A 34 -13.69 -19.90 4.71
N THR A 35 -12.70 -19.13 4.23
CA THR A 35 -11.27 -19.41 4.46
C THR A 35 -10.79 -18.90 5.82
N GLY A 36 -11.55 -18.00 6.46
CA GLY A 36 -11.15 -17.33 7.71
C GLY A 36 -9.95 -16.43 7.53
N THR A 37 -9.92 -15.65 6.42
CA THR A 37 -8.82 -14.74 6.05
C THR A 37 -9.26 -13.28 5.94
N VAL A 38 -10.42 -12.92 6.46
CA VAL A 38 -10.99 -11.55 6.37
C VAL A 38 -10.01 -10.50 6.94
N ASP A 39 -9.37 -10.79 8.05
CA ASP A 39 -8.42 -9.92 8.74
C ASP A 39 -7.02 -9.85 8.08
N GLN A 40 -6.76 -10.71 7.10
CA GLN A 40 -5.51 -10.74 6.33
C GLN A 40 -5.60 -9.99 5.00
N ILE A 41 -6.74 -9.35 4.70
CA ILE A 41 -6.99 -8.75 3.39
C ILE A 41 -6.74 -7.26 3.41
N ILE A 42 -5.98 -6.80 2.42
CA ILE A 42 -5.88 -5.39 2.05
C ILE A 42 -6.71 -5.16 0.80
N MET A 43 -7.78 -4.38 0.94
CA MET A 43 -8.64 -3.94 -0.15
C MET A 43 -8.23 -2.54 -0.58
N LYS A 44 -8.02 -2.33 -1.88
CA LYS A 44 -7.57 -1.04 -2.41
C LYS A 44 -8.58 -0.43 -3.37
N GLY A 45 -8.56 0.90 -3.46
CA GLY A 45 -9.35 1.63 -4.44
C GLY A 45 -9.04 3.12 -4.46
N SER A 46 -9.38 3.78 -5.58
CA SER A 46 -9.15 5.22 -5.80
C SER A 46 -10.41 6.07 -5.76
N LYS A 47 -11.56 5.48 -5.37
CA LYS A 47 -12.83 6.23 -5.26
C LYS A 47 -12.78 7.23 -4.09
N PRO A 48 -13.59 8.31 -4.14
CA PRO A 48 -13.79 9.19 -2.99
C PRO A 48 -14.30 8.45 -1.76
N VAL A 49 -14.01 8.94 -0.58
CA VAL A 49 -14.40 8.31 0.70
C VAL A 49 -15.89 8.07 0.82
N ALA A 50 -16.72 8.99 0.34
CA ALA A 50 -18.17 8.84 0.36
C ALA A 50 -18.67 7.64 -0.46
N ASP A 51 -18.06 7.42 -1.64
CA ASP A 51 -18.37 6.26 -2.48
C ASP A 51 -17.88 4.97 -1.83
N VAL A 52 -16.70 4.98 -1.22
CA VAL A 52 -16.17 3.82 -0.49
C VAL A 52 -17.08 3.43 0.68
N LYS A 53 -17.56 4.42 1.45
CA LYS A 53 -18.51 4.17 2.55
C LYS A 53 -19.85 3.64 2.04
N LYS A 54 -20.31 4.11 0.89
CA LYS A 54 -21.54 3.63 0.25
C LYS A 54 -21.38 2.19 -0.25
N ASP A 55 -20.30 1.90 -0.96
CA ASP A 55 -20.10 0.62 -1.64
C ASP A 55 -19.63 -0.48 -0.67
N LEU A 56 -18.73 -0.16 0.24
CA LEU A 56 -18.05 -1.11 1.13
C LEU A 56 -18.39 -0.93 2.61
N GLY A 57 -19.27 -0.01 2.98
CA GLY A 57 -19.53 0.37 4.37
C GLY A 57 -19.79 -0.80 5.31
N LYS A 58 -20.52 -1.82 4.85
CA LYS A 58 -20.82 -3.04 5.63
C LYS A 58 -19.60 -3.93 5.92
N TYR A 59 -18.45 -3.66 5.28
CA TYR A 59 -17.22 -4.45 5.41
C TYR A 59 -16.09 -3.69 6.11
N LEU A 60 -16.15 -2.34 6.13
CA LEU A 60 -15.02 -1.49 6.53
C LEU A 60 -14.53 -1.76 7.96
N ASP A 61 -15.39 -2.20 8.87
CA ASP A 61 -15.03 -2.58 10.23
C ASP A 61 -14.33 -3.95 10.33
N ARG A 62 -14.27 -4.69 9.22
CA ARG A 62 -13.78 -6.08 9.18
C ARG A 62 -12.55 -6.28 8.31
N ILE A 63 -12.25 -5.33 7.42
CA ILE A 63 -11.15 -5.41 6.47
C ILE A 63 -10.22 -4.22 6.60
N ILE A 64 -9.01 -4.35 6.08
CA ILE A 64 -8.13 -3.21 5.88
C ILE A 64 -8.46 -2.60 4.52
N TYR A 65 -9.03 -1.38 4.52
CA TYR A 65 -9.17 -0.59 3.31
C TYR A 65 -8.01 0.39 3.18
N MET A 66 -7.30 0.34 2.05
CA MET A 66 -6.17 1.21 1.73
C MET A 66 -6.50 2.08 0.52
N PRO A 67 -6.72 3.41 0.71
CA PRO A 67 -6.95 4.32 -0.40
C PRO A 67 -5.73 4.44 -1.31
N ILE A 68 -5.97 4.50 -2.63
CA ILE A 68 -4.98 4.85 -3.64
C ILE A 68 -5.16 6.33 -3.97
N ILE A 69 -4.12 7.15 -3.75
CA ILE A 69 -4.12 8.58 -4.03
C ILE A 69 -3.11 8.90 -5.12
N HIS A 70 -3.59 9.45 -6.23
CA HIS A 70 -2.75 9.96 -7.33
C HIS A 70 -2.37 11.42 -7.02
N LEU A 71 -1.17 11.63 -6.50
CA LEU A 71 -0.73 12.92 -5.96
C LEU A 71 -0.58 14.03 -7.01
N ASP A 72 -0.43 13.66 -8.29
CA ASP A 72 -0.38 14.62 -9.41
C ASP A 72 -1.78 15.14 -9.82
N LYS A 73 -2.85 14.51 -9.33
CA LYS A 73 -4.20 14.92 -9.72
C LYS A 73 -4.72 16.08 -8.89
N PRO A 74 -5.46 17.03 -9.51
CA PRO A 74 -6.17 18.04 -8.75
C PRO A 74 -7.06 17.42 -7.66
N GLY A 75 -7.04 18.00 -6.46
CA GLY A 75 -7.85 17.50 -5.34
C GLY A 75 -7.25 16.34 -4.56
N ALA A 76 -6.07 15.82 -4.93
CA ALA A 76 -5.41 14.70 -4.24
C ALA A 76 -5.25 14.94 -2.72
N MET A 77 -4.78 16.12 -2.34
CA MET A 77 -4.58 16.46 -0.93
C MET A 77 -5.91 16.54 -0.17
N LYS A 78 -6.98 17.03 -0.81
CA LYS A 78 -8.31 17.03 -0.21
C LYS A 78 -8.82 15.61 -0.03
N GLN A 79 -8.69 14.75 -1.05
CA GLN A 79 -9.09 13.34 -0.96
C GLN A 79 -8.35 12.62 0.19
N LEU A 80 -7.06 12.88 0.36
CA LEU A 80 -6.28 12.34 1.48
C LEU A 80 -6.84 12.81 2.83
N ASP A 81 -7.17 14.11 2.95
CA ASP A 81 -7.74 14.69 4.16
C ASP A 81 -9.11 14.11 4.49
N ASP A 82 -9.96 13.95 3.48
CA ASP A 82 -11.29 13.35 3.64
C ASP A 82 -11.16 11.91 4.21
N PHE A 83 -10.25 11.09 3.66
CA PHE A 83 -9.98 9.75 4.20
C PHE A 83 -9.42 9.79 5.62
N MET A 84 -8.48 10.69 5.90
CA MET A 84 -7.91 10.83 7.24
C MET A 84 -8.95 11.24 8.29
N THR A 85 -9.96 12.01 7.88
CA THR A 85 -11.02 12.48 8.79
C THR A 85 -12.12 11.45 8.97
N GLU A 86 -12.47 10.70 7.92
CA GLU A 86 -13.69 9.90 7.89
C GLU A 86 -13.47 8.40 8.12
N LEU A 87 -12.29 7.85 7.76
CA LEU A 87 -11.98 6.41 7.87
C LEU A 87 -10.70 6.11 8.64
N HIS A 88 -9.77 7.07 8.79
CA HIS A 88 -8.47 6.89 9.45
C HIS A 88 -7.71 5.64 8.95
N PRO A 89 -7.43 5.52 7.62
CA PRO A 89 -6.82 4.32 7.07
C PRO A 89 -5.46 4.03 7.72
N VAL A 90 -5.13 2.76 7.93
CA VAL A 90 -3.81 2.35 8.47
C VAL A 90 -2.67 2.61 7.49
N ALA A 91 -2.97 2.66 6.19
CA ALA A 91 -2.01 2.96 5.13
C ALA A 91 -2.69 3.64 3.93
N PHE A 92 -1.88 4.33 3.12
CA PHE A 92 -2.24 4.87 1.82
C PHE A 92 -1.26 4.38 0.76
N GLU A 93 -1.75 3.91 -0.39
CA GLU A 93 -0.93 3.78 -1.59
C GLU A 93 -0.89 5.14 -2.29
N LEU A 94 0.32 5.68 -2.45
CA LEU A 94 0.56 6.98 -3.05
C LEU A 94 1.23 6.81 -4.40
N LEU A 95 0.64 7.40 -5.44
CA LEU A 95 1.16 7.37 -6.80
C LEU A 95 1.48 8.79 -7.25
N PHE A 96 2.62 8.96 -7.94
CA PHE A 96 3.03 10.22 -8.57
C PHE A 96 3.96 9.94 -9.76
N VAL A 97 3.82 10.73 -10.81
CA VAL A 97 4.48 10.46 -12.11
C VAL A 97 5.89 11.06 -12.16
N SER A 98 6.11 12.18 -11.50
CA SER A 98 7.37 12.93 -11.63
C SER A 98 7.93 13.31 -10.26
N ASP A 99 9.25 13.22 -10.14
CA ASP A 99 10.02 13.68 -8.98
C ASP A 99 9.92 15.20 -8.72
N THR A 100 9.43 15.95 -9.70
CA THR A 100 9.10 17.37 -9.52
C THR A 100 7.85 17.61 -8.68
N CYS A 101 7.02 16.57 -8.46
CA CYS A 101 5.84 16.66 -7.61
C CYS A 101 6.25 16.86 -6.14
N GLN A 102 5.78 17.94 -5.52
CA GLN A 102 6.10 18.25 -4.12
C GLN A 102 5.15 17.59 -3.11
N ALA A 103 4.02 17.06 -3.58
CA ALA A 103 3.01 16.47 -2.73
C ALA A 103 3.51 15.28 -1.88
N PRO A 104 4.38 14.35 -2.38
CA PRO A 104 4.89 13.25 -1.57
C PRO A 104 5.57 13.69 -0.28
N LYS A 105 6.39 14.75 -0.33
CA LYS A 105 7.08 15.31 0.86
C LYS A 105 6.10 15.93 1.86
N GLN A 106 5.06 16.60 1.36
CA GLN A 106 3.99 17.16 2.20
C GLN A 106 3.19 16.04 2.88
N VAL A 107 2.85 14.99 2.14
CA VAL A 107 2.10 13.84 2.64
C VAL A 107 2.90 13.08 3.69
N LYS A 108 4.21 12.88 3.52
CA LYS A 108 5.10 12.30 4.55
C LYS A 108 4.92 12.99 5.90
N THR A 109 4.99 14.31 5.89
CA THR A 109 4.83 15.11 7.13
C THR A 109 3.44 14.96 7.71
N LYS A 110 2.41 14.99 6.86
CA LYS A 110 1.00 14.93 7.26
C LYS A 110 0.61 13.58 7.87
N LEU A 111 1.12 12.48 7.31
CA LEU A 111 0.81 11.10 7.73
C LEU A 111 1.71 10.59 8.86
N LYS A 112 2.79 11.29 9.20
CA LYS A 112 3.73 10.85 10.25
C LYS A 112 3.01 10.52 11.55
N GLY A 113 3.18 9.25 12.02
CA GLY A 113 2.57 8.76 13.25
C GLY A 113 1.05 8.49 13.17
N LYS A 114 0.43 8.64 11.99
CA LYS A 114 -1.03 8.44 11.80
C LYS A 114 -1.34 7.31 10.85
N SER A 115 -0.64 7.25 9.71
CA SER A 115 -0.85 6.22 8.68
C SER A 115 0.48 5.86 8.03
N LYS A 116 0.59 4.63 7.56
CA LYS A 116 1.75 4.16 6.79
C LYS A 116 1.65 4.61 5.33
N ILE A 117 2.79 4.71 4.67
CA ILE A 117 2.89 5.06 3.25
C ILE A 117 3.32 3.82 2.48
N TRP A 118 2.58 3.51 1.43
CA TRP A 118 2.89 2.47 0.44
C TRP A 118 3.26 3.14 -0.87
N TYR A 119 4.43 2.82 -1.43
CA TYR A 119 4.80 3.15 -2.81
C TYR A 119 4.89 1.89 -3.66
N ASN A 120 4.57 2.07 -4.94
CA ASN A 120 4.60 1.02 -5.95
C ASN A 120 5.76 1.29 -6.92
N THR A 121 6.70 0.35 -7.03
CA THR A 121 7.92 0.50 -7.83
C THR A 121 7.90 -0.33 -9.13
N LEU A 122 6.73 -0.87 -9.51
CA LEU A 122 6.62 -1.72 -10.72
C LEU A 122 6.82 -0.94 -12.03
N TRP A 123 6.53 0.37 -12.03
CA TRP A 123 6.60 1.23 -13.22
C TRP A 123 7.14 2.61 -12.85
N ASP A 124 7.91 3.21 -13.75
CA ASP A 124 8.51 4.53 -13.60
C ASP A 124 7.49 5.64 -13.24
N THR A 125 6.27 5.52 -13.75
CA THR A 125 5.17 6.48 -13.55
C THR A 125 4.42 6.31 -12.23
N MET A 126 4.78 5.34 -11.40
CA MET A 126 4.08 5.08 -10.13
C MET A 126 4.74 5.74 -8.93
N ALA A 127 6.06 5.94 -8.96
CA ALA A 127 6.83 6.52 -7.86
C ALA A 127 7.87 7.56 -8.34
N GLY A 128 7.52 8.37 -9.35
CA GLY A 128 8.34 9.47 -9.83
C GLY A 128 9.68 9.06 -10.45
N GLY A 129 9.75 7.86 -11.06
CA GLY A 129 10.98 7.30 -11.62
C GLY A 129 11.85 6.55 -10.60
N HIS A 130 11.40 6.39 -9.35
CA HIS A 130 12.08 5.58 -8.32
C HIS A 130 11.54 4.14 -8.34
N ASP A 131 11.60 3.50 -9.51
CA ASP A 131 11.08 2.17 -9.77
C ASP A 131 12.09 1.05 -9.48
N ASP A 132 11.71 -0.19 -9.81
CA ASP A 132 12.56 -1.37 -9.64
C ASP A 132 13.83 -1.30 -10.50
N ASP A 133 13.75 -0.79 -11.73
CA ASP A 133 14.90 -0.68 -12.63
C ASP A 133 15.89 0.37 -12.09
N LYS A 134 15.41 1.52 -11.66
CA LYS A 134 16.24 2.52 -10.97
C LYS A 134 16.89 1.96 -9.71
N SER A 135 16.16 1.13 -8.97
CA SER A 135 16.66 0.50 -7.75
C SER A 135 17.74 -0.55 -8.03
N LEU A 136 17.67 -1.26 -9.16
CA LEU A 136 18.73 -2.18 -9.59
C LEU A 136 20.01 -1.44 -10.01
N GLU A 137 19.89 -0.25 -10.62
CA GLU A 137 21.04 0.59 -10.97
C GLU A 137 21.68 1.22 -9.72
N ASN A 138 20.87 1.81 -8.86
CA ASN A 138 21.27 2.45 -7.62
C ASN A 138 20.16 2.34 -6.55
N PRO A 139 20.24 1.38 -5.61
CA PRO A 139 19.18 1.16 -4.65
C PRO A 139 18.96 2.33 -3.68
N ASP A 140 19.96 3.19 -3.45
CA ASP A 140 19.79 4.38 -2.62
C ASP A 140 18.96 5.47 -3.33
N GLU A 141 19.04 5.57 -4.66
CA GLU A 141 18.23 6.48 -5.46
C GLU A 141 16.84 5.94 -5.76
N GLY A 142 16.65 4.62 -5.75
CA GLY A 142 15.35 3.97 -5.88
C GLY A 142 14.68 3.77 -4.52
N TYR A 143 14.75 2.57 -3.97
CA TYR A 143 14.13 2.21 -2.68
C TYR A 143 14.56 3.13 -1.53
N GLY A 144 15.86 3.48 -1.45
CA GLY A 144 16.39 4.35 -0.42
C GLY A 144 15.72 5.72 -0.40
N TYR A 145 15.53 6.34 -1.55
CA TYR A 145 14.83 7.61 -1.66
C TYR A 145 13.38 7.52 -1.17
N LEU A 146 12.65 6.48 -1.59
CA LEU A 146 11.27 6.26 -1.14
C LEU A 146 11.19 6.07 0.38
N ILE A 147 12.13 5.33 0.97
CA ILE A 147 12.14 5.03 2.40
C ILE A 147 12.58 6.26 3.21
N ASP A 148 13.74 6.81 2.93
CA ASP A 148 14.37 7.83 3.78
C ASP A 148 13.80 9.22 3.50
N THR A 149 13.60 9.54 2.21
CA THR A 149 13.12 10.88 1.81
C THR A 149 11.61 10.98 1.83
N LEU A 150 10.90 9.97 1.32
CA LEU A 150 9.44 10.01 1.20
C LEU A 150 8.69 9.22 2.28
N GLY A 151 9.39 8.47 3.14
CA GLY A 151 8.81 7.83 4.31
C GLY A 151 8.02 6.55 4.02
N ALA A 152 8.40 5.81 2.95
CA ALA A 152 7.82 4.52 2.66
C ALA A 152 7.95 3.56 3.86
N ALA A 153 6.84 2.99 4.27
CA ALA A 153 6.78 1.88 5.21
C ALA A 153 6.52 0.55 4.49
N ILE A 154 5.95 0.62 3.29
CA ILE A 154 5.62 -0.53 2.45
C ILE A 154 6.05 -0.20 1.01
N ILE A 155 6.74 -1.12 0.36
CA ILE A 155 7.12 -1.03 -1.05
C ILE A 155 6.58 -2.25 -1.78
N GLN A 156 5.83 -2.01 -2.86
CA GLN A 156 5.41 -3.04 -3.80
C GLN A 156 6.47 -3.15 -4.89
N THR A 157 7.06 -4.32 -5.07
CA THR A 157 8.17 -4.58 -5.99
C THR A 157 8.09 -5.99 -6.58
N ASP A 158 8.54 -6.15 -7.81
CA ASP A 158 8.80 -7.47 -8.43
C ASP A 158 10.18 -8.03 -8.06
N ARG A 159 11.02 -7.25 -7.35
CA ARG A 159 12.38 -7.60 -6.93
C ARG A 159 12.48 -7.83 -5.43
N THR A 160 11.54 -8.61 -4.87
CA THR A 160 11.40 -8.77 -3.41
C THR A 160 12.70 -9.23 -2.73
N ALA A 161 13.40 -10.22 -3.29
CA ALA A 161 14.68 -10.70 -2.73
C ALA A 161 15.72 -9.57 -2.65
N TYR A 162 15.87 -8.81 -3.73
CA TYR A 162 16.81 -7.68 -3.79
C TYR A 162 16.47 -6.57 -2.79
N LEU A 163 15.18 -6.21 -2.69
CA LEU A 163 14.74 -5.24 -1.67
C LEU A 163 15.04 -5.76 -0.25
N LEU A 164 14.81 -7.05 0.03
CA LEU A 164 15.11 -7.62 1.34
C LEU A 164 16.59 -7.56 1.68
N GLU A 165 17.49 -7.92 0.75
CA GLU A 165 18.94 -7.80 0.92
C GLU A 165 19.36 -6.34 1.18
N TYR A 166 18.81 -5.40 0.41
CA TYR A 166 19.06 -3.97 0.62
C TYR A 166 18.63 -3.49 2.01
N LEU A 167 17.41 -3.87 2.46
CA LEU A 167 16.92 -3.51 3.79
C LEU A 167 17.74 -4.12 4.92
N GLN A 168 18.18 -5.37 4.77
CA GLN A 168 19.06 -6.04 5.74
C GLN A 168 20.43 -5.35 5.84
N SER A 169 21.06 -5.03 4.70
CA SER A 169 22.35 -4.33 4.66
C SER A 169 22.31 -2.99 5.39
N ARG A 170 21.16 -2.32 5.38
CA ARG A 170 20.94 -1.04 6.07
C ARG A 170 20.39 -1.18 7.50
N LYS A 171 20.26 -2.39 8.01
CA LYS A 171 19.62 -2.69 9.31
C LYS A 171 18.20 -2.13 9.45
N LYS A 172 17.48 -2.00 8.33
CA LYS A 172 16.09 -1.54 8.28
C LYS A 172 15.08 -2.68 8.46
N ARG A 173 15.56 -3.93 8.46
CA ARG A 173 14.77 -5.13 8.71
C ARG A 173 15.62 -6.17 9.42
N SER A 174 15.07 -6.80 10.48
CA SER A 174 15.71 -7.94 11.15
C SER A 174 15.56 -9.22 10.32
N GLU A 175 16.49 -10.16 10.47
CA GLU A 175 16.46 -11.46 9.78
C GLU A 175 15.19 -12.27 10.12
N ASN A 176 14.59 -12.03 11.28
CA ASN A 176 13.45 -12.79 11.78
C ASN A 176 12.07 -12.19 11.43
N GLY A 177 12.01 -11.07 10.71
CA GLY A 177 10.75 -10.48 10.24
C GLY A 177 9.78 -9.99 11.33
N GLN A 178 10.14 -10.07 12.60
CA GLN A 178 9.26 -9.80 13.74
C GLN A 178 9.17 -8.31 14.12
N ASP A 179 10.12 -7.47 13.70
CA ASP A 179 10.18 -6.07 14.16
C ASP A 179 9.35 -5.08 13.33
N ALA A 180 8.61 -5.56 12.32
CA ALA A 180 7.86 -4.68 11.42
C ALA A 180 6.43 -4.34 11.89
N TYR A 181 5.97 -4.87 13.02
CA TYR A 181 4.58 -4.77 13.47
C TYR A 181 4.39 -4.14 14.87
N HIS A 182 5.41 -3.42 15.37
CA HIS A 182 5.30 -2.66 16.63
C HIS A 182 5.27 -1.16 16.40
#